data_86f68ac775e9e6eb61fbbdb149440cf4
#
_entry.id   86f68ac775e9e6eb61fbbdb149440cf4
#
_cell.length_a   1.000
_cell.length_b   1.000
_cell.length_c   1.000
_cell.angle_alpha   90.00
_cell.angle_beta   90.00
_cell.angle_gamma   90.00
#
_symmetry.space_group_name_H-M   'P 1'
#
loop_
_entity.id
_entity.type
_entity.pdbx_description
1 polymer ?
#
loop_
_entity_poly.entity_id
_entity_poly.type
_entity_poly.pdbx_seq_one_letter_code
_entity_poly.pdbx_strand_id
1 'polypeptide(L)'
;MENKIQPTIYYCYDAYCGWCYGFSPVITRIAKEYEGRLAFDVLSGGMIMPEEPTHFAPMAQYIQNAYKRVEELTGIKFGQDFLWHVFHPEETDWYPDSTKPAIALCIMKEYYPEKAVYMASDLQYALNYEGRDLTDNEAYRHLVIQYQIPEEEFYTKLKSEEYKEKAYYEFALVKQLQVTGFPCVLLQVTDSKFYLLASGYTDYETLKARIDKVLSEINKDSTE
;
A
#
# COMPACT_ATOMS: atom_id res chain seq x y z
N MET A 1 3.91 -4.03 33.22
CA MET A 1 5.07 -4.25 32.31
C MET A 1 4.47 -4.37 30.92
N GLU A 2 4.80 -3.44 30.01
CA GLU A 2 4.37 -3.58 28.61
C GLU A 2 5.12 -4.79 28.00
N ASN A 3 4.39 -5.65 27.31
CA ASN A 3 5.01 -6.77 26.60
C ASN A 3 5.95 -6.26 25.51
N LYS A 4 7.19 -6.72 25.53
CA LYS A 4 8.13 -6.48 24.41
C LYS A 4 7.61 -7.24 23.20
N ILE A 5 7.12 -6.50 22.21
CA ILE A 5 6.78 -7.04 20.88
C ILE A 5 7.97 -6.84 19.93
N GLN A 6 8.01 -7.60 18.85
CA GLN A 6 8.93 -7.29 17.75
C GLN A 6 8.52 -5.94 17.15
N PRO A 7 9.43 -4.95 17.08
CA PRO A 7 9.10 -3.68 16.46
C PRO A 7 8.63 -3.88 15.01
N THR A 8 7.48 -3.30 14.68
CA THR A 8 6.80 -3.52 13.40
C THR A 8 6.56 -2.21 12.68
N ILE A 9 7.01 -2.13 11.43
CA ILE A 9 6.65 -1.04 10.51
C ILE A 9 5.28 -1.35 9.91
N TYR A 10 4.33 -0.44 10.10
CA TYR A 10 3.06 -0.41 9.38
C TYR A 10 3.14 0.61 8.25
N TYR A 11 3.04 0.12 7.03
CA TYR A 11 2.91 0.95 5.85
C TYR A 11 1.42 1.08 5.49
N CYS A 12 0.84 2.24 5.77
CA CYS A 12 -0.53 2.56 5.40
C CYS A 12 -0.54 3.17 4.00
N TYR A 13 -1.25 2.53 3.08
CA TYR A 13 -1.27 2.89 1.66
C TYR A 13 -2.66 2.70 1.06
N ASP A 14 -2.81 3.11 -0.17
CA ASP A 14 -3.93 2.72 -1.01
C ASP A 14 -3.43 2.39 -2.43
N ALA A 15 -4.02 1.39 -3.08
CA ALA A 15 -3.59 0.96 -4.41
C ALA A 15 -3.77 2.06 -5.46
N TYR A 16 -4.78 2.92 -5.30
CA TYR A 16 -5.05 4.05 -6.20
C TYR A 16 -4.30 5.34 -5.84
N CYS A 17 -3.49 5.32 -4.78
CA CYS A 17 -2.73 6.48 -4.34
C CYS A 17 -1.46 6.67 -5.19
N GLY A 18 -1.42 7.63 -6.09
CA GLY A 18 -0.25 7.92 -6.92
C GLY A 18 1.01 8.32 -6.12
N TRP A 19 0.86 8.97 -4.96
CA TRP A 19 1.98 9.25 -4.05
C TRP A 19 2.51 8.00 -3.37
N CYS A 20 1.65 7.01 -3.09
CA CYS A 20 2.09 5.71 -2.60
C CYS A 20 2.86 4.94 -3.68
N TYR A 21 2.40 5.01 -4.94
CA TYR A 21 3.16 4.48 -6.06
C TYR A 21 4.54 5.13 -6.17
N GLY A 22 4.63 6.47 -6.08
CA GLY A 22 5.89 7.19 -6.03
C GLY A 22 6.78 6.83 -4.83
N PHE A 23 6.19 6.38 -3.72
CA PHE A 23 6.89 5.99 -2.51
C PHE A 23 7.35 4.51 -2.50
N SER A 24 6.83 3.68 -3.40
CA SER A 24 7.15 2.24 -3.48
C SER A 24 8.66 1.94 -3.50
N PRO A 25 9.52 2.66 -4.26
CA PRO A 25 10.96 2.39 -4.24
C PRO A 25 11.61 2.67 -2.87
N VAL A 26 11.10 3.65 -2.15
CA VAL A 26 11.60 4.00 -0.81
C VAL A 26 11.25 2.90 0.18
N ILE A 27 9.97 2.53 0.27
CA ILE A 27 9.51 1.58 1.29
C ILE A 27 10.03 0.17 1.03
N THR A 28 10.16 -0.25 -0.24
CA THR A 28 10.75 -1.55 -0.60
C THR A 28 12.24 -1.61 -0.25
N ARG A 29 12.98 -0.51 -0.45
CA ARG A 29 14.39 -0.42 -0.04
C ARG A 29 14.51 -0.47 1.48
N ILE A 30 13.64 0.21 2.23
CA ILE A 30 13.59 0.15 3.70
C ILE A 30 13.27 -1.27 4.16
N ALA A 31 12.27 -1.93 3.58
CA ALA A 31 11.91 -3.30 3.94
C ALA A 31 13.10 -4.27 3.76
N LYS A 32 13.83 -4.12 2.66
CA LYS A 32 15.03 -4.92 2.39
C LYS A 32 16.17 -4.65 3.38
N GLU A 33 16.42 -3.38 3.73
CA GLU A 33 17.53 -3.01 4.62
C GLU A 33 17.31 -3.47 6.06
N TYR A 34 16.05 -3.45 6.52
CA TYR A 34 15.70 -3.83 7.89
C TYR A 34 15.17 -5.27 8.01
N GLU A 35 15.32 -6.07 6.94
CA GLU A 35 14.98 -7.49 6.96
C GLU A 35 15.64 -8.21 8.14
N GLY A 36 14.87 -9.01 8.88
CA GLY A 36 15.33 -9.71 10.08
C GLY A 36 15.52 -8.83 11.33
N ARG A 37 15.44 -7.49 11.19
CA ARG A 37 15.52 -6.54 12.32
C ARG A 37 14.17 -5.98 12.73
N LEU A 38 13.31 -5.71 11.75
CA LEU A 38 11.95 -5.21 11.93
C LEU A 38 10.96 -6.15 11.24
N ALA A 39 9.77 -6.26 11.77
CA ALA A 39 8.64 -6.79 11.04
C ALA A 39 8.01 -5.68 10.17
N PHE A 40 7.35 -6.09 9.09
CA PHE A 40 6.65 -5.18 8.19
C PHE A 40 5.24 -5.70 7.95
N ASP A 41 4.26 -4.82 8.03
CA ASP A 41 2.92 -5.08 7.55
C ASP A 41 2.42 -3.89 6.72
N VAL A 42 1.48 -4.16 5.84
CA VAL A 42 0.85 -3.15 4.98
C VAL A 42 -0.63 -3.12 5.29
N LEU A 43 -1.15 -1.94 5.56
CA LEU A 43 -2.56 -1.72 5.81
C LEU A 43 -3.17 -0.92 4.66
N SER A 44 -4.18 -1.48 4.05
CA SER A 44 -4.97 -0.79 3.02
C SER A 44 -5.83 0.30 3.65
N GLY A 45 -5.90 1.46 2.99
CA GLY A 45 -6.54 2.65 3.58
C GLY A 45 -7.98 2.90 3.18
N GLY A 46 -8.47 2.27 2.11
CA GLY A 46 -9.83 2.50 1.62
C GLY A 46 -10.05 3.93 1.13
N MET A 47 -9.11 4.47 0.33
CA MET A 47 -9.17 5.85 -0.15
C MET A 47 -10.36 6.12 -1.07
N ILE A 48 -10.72 5.12 -1.88
CA ILE A 48 -11.83 5.19 -2.83
C ILE A 48 -12.86 4.12 -2.45
N MET A 49 -13.93 4.54 -1.79
CA MET A 49 -15.02 3.68 -1.34
C MET A 49 -16.35 4.38 -1.65
N PRO A 50 -16.73 4.48 -2.93
CA PRO A 50 -17.97 5.14 -3.31
C PRO A 50 -19.20 4.28 -2.89
N GLU A 51 -20.27 4.93 -2.43
CA GLU A 51 -21.54 4.24 -2.16
C GLU A 51 -22.13 3.63 -3.44
N GLU A 52 -21.97 4.33 -4.57
CA GLU A 52 -22.34 3.89 -5.90
C GLU A 52 -21.12 3.96 -6.83
N PRO A 53 -20.97 3.03 -7.79
CA PRO A 53 -19.85 3.03 -8.72
C PRO A 53 -19.68 4.39 -9.40
N THR A 54 -18.52 5.01 -9.22
CA THR A 54 -18.19 6.32 -9.78
C THR A 54 -17.17 6.17 -10.88
N HIS A 55 -17.44 6.73 -12.04
CA HIS A 55 -16.57 6.65 -13.20
C HIS A 55 -15.20 7.29 -12.92
N PHE A 56 -14.16 6.80 -13.59
CA PHE A 56 -12.76 7.26 -13.42
C PHE A 56 -12.51 8.73 -13.80
N ALA A 57 -13.34 9.34 -14.64
CA ALA A 57 -13.10 10.68 -15.20
C ALA A 57 -12.78 11.79 -14.16
N PRO A 58 -13.48 11.94 -13.02
CA PRO A 58 -13.11 12.92 -12.01
C PRO A 58 -11.70 12.68 -11.42
N MET A 59 -11.31 11.41 -11.25
CA MET A 59 -9.99 11.05 -10.77
C MET A 59 -8.92 11.31 -11.82
N ALA A 60 -9.21 11.00 -13.08
CA ALA A 60 -8.33 11.26 -14.21
C ALA A 60 -7.97 12.75 -14.32
N GLN A 61 -8.94 13.64 -14.16
CA GLN A 61 -8.71 15.09 -14.16
C GLN A 61 -7.73 15.53 -13.06
N TYR A 62 -7.85 14.97 -11.87
CA TYR A 62 -6.90 15.22 -10.78
C TYR A 62 -5.49 14.70 -11.14
N ILE A 63 -5.40 13.47 -11.66
CA ILE A 63 -4.12 12.83 -12.02
C ILE A 63 -3.41 13.59 -13.11
N GLN A 64 -4.11 14.06 -14.16
CA GLN A 64 -3.54 14.90 -15.25
C GLN A 64 -2.75 16.08 -14.72
N ASN A 65 -3.19 16.67 -13.61
CA ASN A 65 -2.53 17.82 -13.00
C ASN A 65 -1.40 17.42 -12.01
N ALA A 66 -1.45 16.22 -11.46
CA ALA A 66 -0.59 15.81 -10.34
C ALA A 66 0.54 14.85 -10.73
N TYR A 67 0.37 14.00 -11.75
CA TYR A 67 1.29 12.90 -12.03
C TYR A 67 2.73 13.35 -12.29
N LYS A 68 2.93 14.45 -13.04
CA LYS A 68 4.27 14.99 -13.32
C LYS A 68 5.00 15.37 -12.05
N ARG A 69 4.27 15.95 -11.08
CA ARG A 69 4.85 16.32 -9.79
C ARG A 69 5.31 15.10 -9.00
N VAL A 70 4.55 14.01 -9.05
CA VAL A 70 4.96 12.74 -8.45
C VAL A 70 6.24 12.24 -9.14
N GLU A 71 6.28 12.19 -10.49
CA GLU A 71 7.46 11.76 -11.23
C GLU A 71 8.71 12.60 -10.92
N GLU A 72 8.57 13.94 -10.89
CA GLU A 72 9.68 14.85 -10.61
C GLU A 72 10.28 14.66 -9.22
N LEU A 73 9.42 14.47 -8.20
CA LEU A 73 9.86 14.35 -6.82
C LEU A 73 10.36 12.96 -6.46
N THR A 74 9.81 11.93 -7.06
CA THR A 74 10.08 10.54 -6.67
C THR A 74 10.98 9.78 -7.64
N GLY A 75 11.10 10.27 -8.88
CA GLY A 75 11.83 9.61 -9.95
C GLY A 75 11.10 8.44 -10.61
N ILE A 76 9.93 8.03 -10.07
CA ILE A 76 9.11 6.98 -10.66
C ILE A 76 8.50 7.46 -11.99
N LYS A 77 8.05 6.54 -12.83
CA LYS A 77 7.34 6.87 -14.06
C LYS A 77 6.00 6.16 -14.11
N PHE A 78 4.97 6.93 -14.46
CA PHE A 78 3.69 6.34 -14.83
C PHE A 78 3.78 5.72 -16.23
N GLY A 79 3.12 4.56 -16.41
CA GLY A 79 3.15 3.85 -17.69
C GLY A 79 2.25 4.50 -18.75
N GLN A 80 2.58 4.29 -20.02
CA GLN A 80 1.81 4.84 -21.13
C GLN A 80 0.38 4.30 -21.17
N ASP A 81 0.19 3.02 -20.81
CA ASP A 81 -1.14 2.40 -20.80
C ASP A 81 -2.03 3.03 -19.71
N PHE A 82 -1.48 3.26 -18.50
CA PHE A 82 -2.21 3.99 -17.47
C PHE A 82 -2.50 5.44 -17.89
N LEU A 83 -1.51 6.15 -18.42
CA LEU A 83 -1.66 7.54 -18.85
C LEU A 83 -2.65 7.67 -20.03
N TRP A 84 -2.78 6.63 -20.85
CA TRP A 84 -3.81 6.64 -21.88
C TRP A 84 -5.21 6.77 -21.27
N HIS A 85 -5.54 5.97 -20.26
CA HIS A 85 -6.82 6.08 -19.52
C HIS A 85 -6.97 7.45 -18.83
N VAL A 86 -5.88 8.00 -18.29
CA VAL A 86 -5.90 9.32 -17.66
C VAL A 86 -6.24 10.44 -18.66
N PHE A 87 -5.72 10.36 -19.88
CA PHE A 87 -5.92 11.41 -20.91
C PHE A 87 -7.11 11.17 -21.83
N HIS A 88 -7.69 9.97 -21.82
CA HIS A 88 -8.89 9.59 -22.57
C HIS A 88 -9.95 8.98 -21.65
N PRO A 89 -10.36 9.70 -20.57
CA PRO A 89 -11.25 9.14 -19.57
C PRO A 89 -12.64 8.81 -20.12
N GLU A 90 -13.06 9.42 -21.22
CA GLU A 90 -14.32 9.14 -21.91
C GLU A 90 -14.32 7.81 -22.68
N GLU A 91 -13.12 7.28 -22.96
CA GLU A 91 -12.95 6.00 -23.66
C GLU A 91 -12.68 4.83 -22.69
N THR A 92 -12.55 5.11 -21.39
CA THR A 92 -12.32 4.11 -20.36
C THR A 92 -13.63 3.69 -19.66
N ASP A 93 -13.73 2.44 -19.27
CA ASP A 93 -14.85 1.85 -18.54
C ASP A 93 -14.52 1.59 -17.06
N TRP A 94 -13.52 2.29 -16.52
CA TRP A 94 -13.08 2.10 -15.14
C TRP A 94 -13.98 2.77 -14.11
N TYR A 95 -14.27 2.02 -13.04
CA TYR A 95 -15.00 2.46 -11.85
C TYR A 95 -14.18 2.13 -10.61
N PRO A 96 -13.20 2.97 -10.24
CA PRO A 96 -12.25 2.67 -9.17
C PRO A 96 -12.92 2.40 -7.82
N ASP A 97 -12.44 1.35 -7.15
CA ASP A 97 -12.86 0.96 -5.81
C ASP A 97 -11.68 0.30 -5.08
N SER A 98 -11.29 0.83 -3.92
CA SER A 98 -10.15 0.33 -3.14
C SER A 98 -10.42 -1.03 -2.48
N THR A 99 -11.65 -1.51 -2.46
CA THR A 99 -12.03 -2.75 -1.79
C THR A 99 -11.36 -3.97 -2.42
N LYS A 100 -11.46 -4.12 -3.75
CA LYS A 100 -10.94 -5.32 -4.43
C LYS A 100 -9.42 -5.45 -4.32
N PRO A 101 -8.58 -4.42 -4.59
CA PRO A 101 -7.15 -4.52 -4.39
C PRO A 101 -6.75 -4.72 -2.91
N ALA A 102 -7.53 -4.21 -1.96
CA ALA A 102 -7.31 -4.50 -0.54
C ALA A 102 -7.57 -5.98 -0.20
N ILE A 103 -8.66 -6.55 -0.72
CA ILE A 103 -8.94 -8.00 -0.60
C ILE A 103 -7.80 -8.81 -1.20
N ALA A 104 -7.36 -8.47 -2.42
CA ALA A 104 -6.26 -9.16 -3.08
C ALA A 104 -4.98 -9.14 -2.23
N LEU A 105 -4.63 -7.98 -1.65
CA LEU A 105 -3.47 -7.87 -0.76
C LEU A 105 -3.64 -8.73 0.51
N CYS A 106 -4.82 -8.74 1.14
CA CYS A 106 -5.09 -9.59 2.30
C CYS A 106 -4.87 -11.07 1.99
N ILE A 107 -5.32 -11.53 0.81
CA ILE A 107 -5.09 -12.90 0.35
C ILE A 107 -3.59 -13.17 0.17
N MET A 108 -2.89 -12.30 -0.55
CA MET A 108 -1.47 -12.46 -0.85
C MET A 108 -0.62 -12.48 0.43
N LYS A 109 -0.93 -11.62 1.41
CA LYS A 109 -0.28 -11.56 2.72
C LYS A 109 -0.45 -12.84 3.53
N GLU A 110 -1.52 -13.58 3.36
CA GLU A 110 -1.74 -14.85 4.04
C GLU A 110 -0.72 -15.92 3.60
N TYR A 111 -0.31 -15.89 2.33
CA TYR A 111 0.71 -16.80 1.80
C TYR A 111 2.15 -16.37 2.15
N TYR A 112 2.41 -15.06 2.10
CA TYR A 112 3.76 -14.50 2.26
C TYR A 112 3.72 -13.18 3.03
N PRO A 113 3.45 -13.22 4.35
CA PRO A 113 3.31 -12.00 5.16
C PRO A 113 4.58 -11.14 5.12
N GLU A 114 5.75 -11.74 5.03
CA GLU A 114 7.04 -11.04 4.93
C GLU A 114 7.24 -10.27 3.61
N LYS A 115 6.42 -10.57 2.60
CA LYS A 115 6.46 -9.89 1.28
C LYS A 115 5.39 -8.82 1.10
N ALA A 116 4.64 -8.49 2.15
CA ALA A 116 3.51 -7.55 2.07
C ALA A 116 3.85 -6.23 1.35
N VAL A 117 5.01 -5.63 1.68
CA VAL A 117 5.46 -4.37 1.06
C VAL A 117 5.70 -4.51 -0.44
N TYR A 118 6.31 -5.64 -0.86
CA TYR A 118 6.57 -5.90 -2.29
C TYR A 118 5.27 -6.15 -3.05
N MET A 119 4.35 -6.92 -2.47
CA MET A 119 3.02 -7.19 -3.06
C MET A 119 2.19 -5.92 -3.22
N ALA A 120 2.21 -5.02 -2.23
CA ALA A 120 1.56 -3.72 -2.34
C ALA A 120 2.18 -2.87 -3.46
N SER A 121 3.51 -2.91 -3.61
CA SER A 121 4.22 -2.24 -4.70
C SER A 121 3.84 -2.82 -6.06
N ASP A 122 3.72 -4.14 -6.18
CA ASP A 122 3.36 -4.80 -7.43
C ASP A 122 1.90 -4.49 -7.84
N LEU A 123 0.97 -4.43 -6.87
CA LEU A 123 -0.40 -3.99 -7.12
C LEU A 123 -0.45 -2.55 -7.66
N GLN A 124 0.36 -1.67 -7.09
CA GLN A 124 0.44 -0.29 -7.57
C GLN A 124 1.10 -0.19 -8.95
N TYR A 125 2.09 -1.03 -9.23
CA TYR A 125 2.72 -1.12 -10.55
C TYR A 125 1.73 -1.63 -11.60
N ALA A 126 0.94 -2.65 -11.27
CA ALA A 126 -0.10 -3.18 -12.15
C ALA A 126 -1.11 -2.09 -12.57
N LEU A 127 -1.52 -1.20 -11.66
CA LEU A 127 -2.37 -0.08 -11.99
C LEU A 127 -1.60 1.04 -12.72
N ASN A 128 -0.60 1.62 -12.04
CA ASN A 128 -0.04 2.91 -12.43
C ASN A 128 0.99 2.83 -13.56
N TYR A 129 1.52 1.63 -13.84
CA TYR A 129 2.46 1.41 -14.95
C TYR A 129 1.86 0.55 -16.06
N GLU A 130 1.26 -0.60 -15.71
CA GLU A 130 0.71 -1.53 -16.69
C GLU A 130 -0.71 -1.15 -17.15
N GLY A 131 -1.35 -0.18 -16.51
CA GLY A 131 -2.70 0.27 -16.90
C GLY A 131 -3.79 -0.77 -16.66
N ARG A 132 -3.66 -1.60 -15.64
CA ARG A 132 -4.67 -2.62 -15.31
C ARG A 132 -5.78 -2.05 -14.45
N ASP A 133 -7.01 -2.34 -14.80
CA ASP A 133 -8.15 -2.04 -13.93
C ASP A 133 -8.19 -2.99 -12.72
N LEU A 134 -7.87 -2.48 -11.53
CA LEU A 134 -7.90 -3.28 -10.30
C LEU A 134 -9.32 -3.69 -9.85
N THR A 135 -10.36 -3.25 -10.53
CA THR A 135 -11.71 -3.78 -10.34
C THR A 135 -11.99 -5.02 -11.21
N ASP A 136 -11.14 -5.29 -12.21
CA ASP A 136 -11.19 -6.54 -12.97
C ASP A 136 -10.40 -7.65 -12.24
N ASN A 137 -10.96 -8.87 -12.27
CA ASN A 137 -10.29 -10.04 -11.70
C ASN A 137 -9.00 -10.40 -12.44
N GLU A 138 -8.95 -10.18 -13.75
CA GLU A 138 -7.77 -10.49 -14.57
C GLU A 138 -6.55 -9.61 -14.26
N ALA A 139 -6.76 -8.46 -13.62
CA ALA A 139 -5.67 -7.58 -13.20
C ALA A 139 -4.67 -8.27 -12.26
N TYR A 140 -5.09 -9.31 -11.55
CA TYR A 140 -4.27 -10.02 -10.55
C TYR A 140 -3.57 -11.28 -11.07
N ARG A 141 -3.95 -11.81 -12.24
CA ARG A 141 -3.48 -13.11 -12.73
C ARG A 141 -1.96 -13.24 -12.75
N HIS A 142 -1.27 -12.22 -13.27
CA HIS A 142 0.19 -12.23 -13.37
C HIS A 142 0.86 -12.25 -11.98
N LEU A 143 0.28 -11.57 -10.97
CA LEU A 143 0.77 -11.56 -9.59
C LEU A 143 0.52 -12.91 -8.91
N VAL A 144 -0.65 -13.50 -9.13
CA VAL A 144 -0.98 -14.84 -8.63
C VAL A 144 0.03 -15.87 -9.13
N ILE A 145 0.40 -15.80 -10.42
CA ILE A 145 1.43 -16.66 -11.04
C ILE A 145 2.82 -16.33 -10.46
N GLN A 146 3.21 -15.06 -10.40
CA GLN A 146 4.50 -14.60 -9.89
C GLN A 146 4.76 -15.10 -8.46
N TYR A 147 3.75 -15.01 -7.60
CA TYR A 147 3.82 -15.45 -6.21
C TYR A 147 3.44 -16.91 -6.00
N GLN A 148 3.19 -17.68 -7.08
CA GLN A 148 2.83 -19.10 -7.03
C GLN A 148 1.66 -19.39 -6.07
N ILE A 149 0.68 -18.48 -6.03
CA ILE A 149 -0.55 -18.66 -5.25
C ILE A 149 -1.49 -19.56 -6.05
N PRO A 150 -2.17 -20.55 -5.43
CA PRO A 150 -3.15 -21.38 -6.13
C PRO A 150 -4.28 -20.54 -6.73
N GLU A 151 -4.38 -20.51 -8.05
CA GLU A 151 -5.27 -19.59 -8.79
C GLU A 151 -6.75 -19.76 -8.39
N GLU A 152 -7.23 -20.99 -8.33
CA GLU A 152 -8.63 -21.28 -7.95
C GLU A 152 -8.94 -20.80 -6.53
N GLU A 153 -8.01 -20.99 -5.60
CA GLU A 153 -8.14 -20.55 -4.21
C GLU A 153 -8.14 -19.03 -4.12
N PHE A 154 -7.23 -18.35 -4.83
CA PHE A 154 -7.17 -16.89 -4.87
C PHE A 154 -8.50 -16.29 -5.34
N TYR A 155 -9.05 -16.74 -6.47
CA TYR A 155 -10.29 -16.18 -7.01
C TYR A 155 -11.54 -16.58 -6.21
N THR A 156 -11.50 -17.69 -5.49
CA THR A 156 -12.56 -18.05 -4.53
C THR A 156 -12.53 -17.08 -3.34
N LYS A 157 -11.37 -16.85 -2.75
CA LYS A 157 -11.16 -15.90 -1.65
C LYS A 157 -11.49 -14.46 -2.07
N LEU A 158 -11.12 -14.05 -3.28
CA LEU A 158 -11.35 -12.69 -3.80
C LEU A 158 -12.85 -12.31 -3.84
N LYS A 159 -13.74 -13.30 -3.92
CA LYS A 159 -15.19 -13.13 -3.94
C LYS A 159 -15.86 -13.39 -2.59
N SER A 160 -15.10 -13.77 -1.56
CA SER A 160 -15.67 -14.17 -0.28
C SER A 160 -15.90 -12.98 0.66
N GLU A 161 -16.96 -13.03 1.43
CA GLU A 161 -17.24 -12.01 2.46
C GLU A 161 -16.17 -12.02 3.54
N GLU A 162 -15.56 -13.17 3.87
CA GLU A 162 -14.49 -13.26 4.86
C GLU A 162 -13.31 -12.32 4.52
N TYR A 163 -12.83 -12.34 3.28
CA TYR A 163 -11.71 -11.49 2.88
C TYR A 163 -12.11 -10.03 2.66
N LYS A 164 -13.37 -9.78 2.32
CA LYS A 164 -13.92 -8.43 2.34
C LYS A 164 -13.93 -7.86 3.75
N GLU A 165 -14.34 -8.64 4.75
CA GLU A 165 -14.28 -8.24 6.16
C GLU A 165 -12.84 -7.97 6.62
N LYS A 166 -11.85 -8.79 6.19
CA LYS A 166 -10.43 -8.54 6.46
C LYS A 166 -9.97 -7.19 5.88
N ALA A 167 -10.34 -6.86 4.65
CA ALA A 167 -10.01 -5.57 4.03
C ALA A 167 -10.67 -4.39 4.79
N TYR A 168 -11.94 -4.52 5.15
CA TYR A 168 -12.65 -3.49 5.92
C TYR A 168 -12.09 -3.33 7.35
N TYR A 169 -11.60 -4.41 7.94
CA TYR A 169 -10.86 -4.34 9.21
C TYR A 169 -9.59 -3.50 9.07
N GLU A 170 -8.82 -3.66 7.99
CA GLU A 170 -7.65 -2.80 7.72
C GLU A 170 -8.05 -1.33 7.58
N PHE A 171 -9.11 -1.03 6.82
CA PHE A 171 -9.63 0.34 6.69
C PHE A 171 -9.99 0.95 8.05
N ALA A 172 -10.68 0.16 8.90
CA ALA A 172 -11.04 0.60 10.24
C ALA A 172 -9.79 0.82 11.13
N LEU A 173 -8.80 -0.06 11.03
CA LEU A 173 -7.55 0.05 11.79
C LEU A 173 -6.75 1.29 11.36
N VAL A 174 -6.62 1.57 10.07
CA VAL A 174 -5.99 2.78 9.54
C VAL A 174 -6.66 4.04 10.10
N LYS A 175 -8.00 4.05 10.14
CA LYS A 175 -8.76 5.14 10.75
C LYS A 175 -8.53 5.25 12.26
N GLN A 176 -8.49 4.11 12.97
CA GLN A 176 -8.19 4.07 14.41
C GLN A 176 -6.79 4.58 14.72
N LEU A 177 -5.80 4.30 13.87
CA LEU A 177 -4.44 4.82 13.95
C LEU A 177 -4.35 6.31 13.56
N GLN A 178 -5.47 6.97 13.29
CA GLN A 178 -5.58 8.39 12.94
C GLN A 178 -4.78 8.77 11.67
N VAL A 179 -4.61 7.83 10.74
CA VAL A 179 -3.99 8.10 9.45
C VAL A 179 -4.99 8.86 8.58
N THR A 180 -4.63 10.07 8.17
CA THR A 180 -5.51 10.97 7.40
C THR A 180 -5.07 11.14 5.94
N GLY A 181 -3.98 10.49 5.54
CA GLY A 181 -3.48 10.57 4.15
C GLY A 181 -2.39 9.53 3.88
N PHE A 182 -2.16 9.27 2.61
CA PHE A 182 -1.24 8.24 2.14
C PHE A 182 -0.13 8.83 1.25
N PRO A 183 1.07 8.21 1.24
CA PRO A 183 1.52 7.13 2.12
C PRO A 183 1.68 7.59 3.58
N CYS A 184 1.54 6.66 4.54
CA CYS A 184 1.88 6.91 5.93
C CYS A 184 2.67 5.72 6.49
N VAL A 185 3.69 5.99 7.31
CA VAL A 185 4.54 4.96 7.92
C VAL A 185 4.56 5.16 9.43
N LEU A 186 4.18 4.11 10.14
CA LEU A 186 4.19 4.04 11.60
C LEU A 186 5.17 2.94 12.05
N LEU A 187 5.86 3.15 13.17
CA LEU A 187 6.65 2.11 13.83
C LEU A 187 6.02 1.82 15.18
N GLN A 188 5.47 0.62 15.33
CA GLN A 188 5.01 0.10 16.60
C GLN A 188 6.17 -0.50 17.38
N VAL A 189 6.29 -0.14 18.64
CA VAL A 189 7.37 -0.60 19.53
C VAL A 189 6.88 -1.31 20.79
N THR A 190 5.62 -1.07 21.19
CA THR A 190 4.88 -1.83 22.20
C THR A 190 3.43 -1.98 21.76
N ASP A 191 2.62 -2.73 22.51
CA ASP A 191 1.19 -2.94 22.17
C ASP A 191 0.42 -1.61 21.98
N SER A 192 0.86 -0.52 22.61
CA SER A 192 0.16 0.76 22.60
C SER A 192 0.99 1.94 22.05
N LYS A 193 2.30 1.76 21.84
CA LYS A 193 3.19 2.87 21.47
C LYS A 193 3.60 2.80 19.99
N PHE A 194 3.21 3.85 19.27
CA PHE A 194 3.52 4.05 17.85
C PHE A 194 4.28 5.35 17.65
N TYR A 195 5.23 5.33 16.72
CA TYR A 195 5.93 6.51 16.22
C TYR A 195 5.50 6.79 14.78
N LEU A 196 5.06 8.02 14.51
CA LEU A 196 4.82 8.47 13.14
C LEU A 196 6.16 8.76 12.47
N LEU A 197 6.53 7.96 11.48
CA LEU A 197 7.80 8.10 10.75
C LEU A 197 7.65 8.89 9.46
N ALA A 198 6.51 8.76 8.76
CA ALA A 198 6.20 9.49 7.54
C ALA A 198 4.71 9.76 7.43
N SER A 199 4.35 10.96 6.96
CA SER A 199 3.00 11.35 6.55
C SER A 199 3.12 12.07 5.21
N GLY A 200 2.71 11.42 4.12
CA GLY A 200 3.04 11.78 2.75
C GLY A 200 4.41 11.28 2.32
N TYR A 201 4.79 11.62 1.06
CA TYR A 201 6.08 11.22 0.50
C TYR A 201 7.25 11.70 1.38
N THR A 202 8.15 10.79 1.66
CA THR A 202 9.38 11.02 2.43
C THR A 202 10.50 10.26 1.72
N ASP A 203 11.64 10.89 1.51
CA ASP A 203 12.79 10.24 0.88
C ASP A 203 13.43 9.16 1.79
N TYR A 204 14.22 8.29 1.16
CA TYR A 204 14.83 7.16 1.82
C TYR A 204 15.73 7.55 3.00
N GLU A 205 16.61 8.54 2.83
CA GLU A 205 17.58 8.94 3.86
C GLU A 205 16.88 9.52 5.09
N THR A 206 15.84 10.33 4.85
CA THR A 206 15.02 10.91 5.92
C THR A 206 14.25 9.82 6.68
N LEU A 207 13.62 8.87 5.96
CA LEU A 207 12.87 7.79 6.60
C LEU A 207 13.81 6.87 7.39
N LYS A 208 14.93 6.49 6.80
CA LYS A 208 15.97 5.69 7.47
C LYS A 208 16.45 6.34 8.75
N ALA A 209 16.81 7.63 8.72
CA ALA A 209 17.28 8.36 9.89
C ALA A 209 16.25 8.37 11.03
N ARG A 210 14.95 8.51 10.70
CA ARG A 210 13.87 8.45 11.69
C ARG A 210 13.71 7.06 12.31
N ILE A 211 13.80 6.00 11.50
CA ILE A 211 13.80 4.61 11.99
C ILE A 211 14.98 4.38 12.94
N ASP A 212 16.21 4.69 12.51
CA ASP A 212 17.41 4.47 13.30
C ASP A 212 17.37 5.24 14.63
N LYS A 213 16.83 6.46 14.62
CA LYS A 213 16.63 7.25 15.85
C LYS A 213 15.72 6.53 16.84
N VAL A 214 14.53 6.07 16.40
CA VAL A 214 13.59 5.37 17.28
C VAL A 214 14.21 4.07 17.80
N LEU A 215 14.88 3.29 16.94
CA LEU A 215 15.54 2.05 17.37
C LEU A 215 16.64 2.30 18.40
N SER A 216 17.39 3.40 18.29
CA SER A 216 18.41 3.77 19.26
C SER A 216 17.82 4.18 20.62
N GLU A 217 16.65 4.83 20.63
CA GLU A 217 15.92 5.19 21.85
C GLU A 217 15.43 3.94 22.60
N ILE A 218 14.79 3.01 21.89
CA ILE A 218 14.24 1.77 22.50
C ILE A 218 15.37 0.91 23.10
N ASN A 219 16.54 0.85 22.45
CA ASN A 219 17.66 0.06 22.93
C ASN A 219 18.26 0.66 24.21
N LYS A 220 18.27 1.98 24.41
CA LYS A 220 18.72 2.64 25.64
C LYS A 220 17.78 2.35 26.81
N ASP A 221 16.47 2.47 26.60
CA ASP A 221 15.44 2.19 27.61
C ASP A 221 15.43 0.70 28.04
N SER A 222 16.08 -0.18 27.27
CA SER A 222 16.18 -1.63 27.56
C SER A 222 17.40 -2.01 28.38
N THR A 223 18.33 -1.06 28.59
CA THR A 223 19.60 -1.26 29.32
C THR A 223 19.63 -0.60 30.69
N GLU A 224 18.60 0.18 31.02
CA GLU A 224 18.32 0.71 32.37
C GLU A 224 17.29 -0.18 33.10
#